data_1cfd39aa78ee05bc259e211431383ea1
#
_entry.id   1cfd39aa78ee05bc259e211431383ea1
#
_cell.length_a   1.000
_cell.length_b   1.000
_cell.length_c   1.000
_cell.angle_alpha   90.00
_cell.angle_beta   90.00
_cell.angle_gamma   90.00
#
_symmetry.space_group_name_H-M   'P 1'
#
loop_
_entity.id
_entity.type
_entity.pdbx_description
1 polymer ?
#
loop_
_entity_poly.entity_id
_entity_poly.type
_entity_poly.pdbx_seq_one_letter_code
_entity_poly.pdbx_strand_id
1 'polypeptide(L)'
;MNIIEIENVSKTFERVKIEEGLINSFKSLFKREKVKVTALSDVSFKVKEGKIIGLIGANGAGKSTLMKAMVGLIKPTSGTILVNGFNPHDKKNDFLKSIGVVLGQKNQLWWDLSPYETFLLHKEIYELSDTEFKKNVDELAKNLGVLEILKSPVRNLSLGERMKCELIASILHSPKILFLDEPTIGLDFLAQKNIRNFLKNYCKERNTTVVITSHYFPDIYELCEELIILKNGEVVFNNNFKKIKEEIKSYKYIYLSFENEIDSQDLKKYGEVKESDTFSVTIKVQEKLVNETISSILKEFNVIDYNLTEMSSQDLIEDIYSMESTGVKITV
;
A
#
# COMPACT_ATOMS: atom_id res chain seq x y z
N MET A 1 -5.04 16.66 15.87
CA MET A 1 -5.28 15.56 16.83
C MET A 1 -4.67 14.30 16.24
N ASN A 2 -4.15 13.37 17.07
CA ASN A 2 -3.75 12.07 16.54
C ASN A 2 -5.00 11.23 16.35
N ILE A 3 -5.18 10.67 15.17
CA ILE A 3 -6.35 9.84 14.85
C ILE A 3 -6.01 8.33 14.94
N ILE A 4 -4.73 7.97 14.79
CA ILE A 4 -4.21 6.63 15.04
C ILE A 4 -3.04 6.76 16.01
N GLU A 5 -3.03 5.95 17.06
CA GLU A 5 -1.93 5.85 18.02
C GLU A 5 -1.62 4.38 18.25
N ILE A 6 -0.38 4.01 18.04
CA ILE A 6 0.14 2.65 18.20
C ILE A 6 1.34 2.73 19.12
N GLU A 7 1.31 1.96 20.22
CA GLU A 7 2.34 1.97 21.25
C GLU A 7 2.77 0.54 21.61
N ASN A 8 4.04 0.22 21.34
CA ASN A 8 4.74 -1.03 21.66
C ASN A 8 3.98 -2.30 21.19
N VAL A 9 3.35 -2.22 20.01
CA VAL A 9 2.51 -3.29 19.48
C VAL A 9 3.36 -4.43 18.93
N SER A 10 3.15 -5.62 19.49
CA SER A 10 3.73 -6.86 18.95
C SER A 10 2.64 -7.88 18.62
N LYS A 11 2.89 -8.69 17.59
CA LYS A 11 2.01 -9.79 17.19
C LYS A 11 2.80 -11.03 16.86
N THR A 12 2.57 -12.09 17.61
CA THR A 12 3.12 -13.43 17.37
C THR A 12 1.98 -14.40 17.05
N PHE A 13 2.15 -15.19 15.99
CA PHE A 13 1.27 -16.28 15.61
C PHE A 13 1.90 -17.61 16.02
N GLU A 14 1.09 -18.54 16.49
CA GLU A 14 1.49 -19.94 16.68
C GLU A 14 1.08 -20.75 15.45
N ARG A 15 2.03 -21.35 14.76
CA ARG A 15 1.78 -22.28 13.65
C ARG A 15 2.17 -23.69 14.09
N VAL A 16 1.35 -24.67 13.74
CA VAL A 16 1.71 -26.07 13.92
C VAL A 16 2.71 -26.45 12.83
N LYS A 17 3.87 -26.99 13.23
CA LYS A 17 4.85 -27.51 12.28
C LYS A 17 4.27 -28.77 11.64
N ILE A 18 4.00 -28.72 10.34
CA ILE A 18 3.58 -29.89 9.57
C ILE A 18 4.85 -30.52 9.04
N GLU A 19 5.21 -31.71 9.53
CA GLU A 19 6.28 -32.53 8.96
C GLU A 19 5.73 -33.35 7.80
N GLU A 20 6.41 -33.34 6.67
CA GLU A 20 6.03 -34.15 5.50
C GLU A 20 6.27 -35.65 5.80
N GLY A 21 5.28 -36.48 5.48
CA GLY A 21 5.34 -37.95 5.57
C GLY A 21 4.17 -38.56 6.33
N LEU A 22 3.63 -39.67 5.81
CA LEU A 22 2.46 -40.36 6.35
C LEU A 22 2.65 -40.81 7.81
N ILE A 23 3.87 -41.21 8.20
CA ILE A 23 4.20 -41.69 9.57
C ILE A 23 4.26 -40.50 10.55
N ASN A 24 4.71 -39.33 10.08
CA ASN A 24 4.78 -38.12 10.89
C ASN A 24 3.41 -37.47 11.07
N SER A 25 2.50 -37.65 10.11
CA SER A 25 1.11 -37.21 10.22
C SER A 25 0.37 -37.90 11.37
N PHE A 26 0.66 -39.17 11.64
CA PHE A 26 0.10 -39.91 12.80
C PHE A 26 0.71 -39.45 14.14
N LYS A 27 2.02 -39.16 14.18
CA LYS A 27 2.67 -38.61 15.38
C LYS A 27 2.21 -37.18 15.70
N SER A 28 1.88 -36.37 14.69
CA SER A 28 1.39 -34.97 14.86
C SER A 28 -0.01 -34.90 15.51
N LEU A 29 -0.80 -36.01 15.51
CA LEU A 29 -2.05 -36.09 16.25
C LEU A 29 -1.86 -36.07 17.77
N PHE A 30 -0.70 -36.55 18.26
CA PHE A 30 -0.42 -36.70 19.70
C PHE A 30 0.57 -35.63 20.23
N LYS A 31 1.41 -35.01 19.38
CA LYS A 31 2.38 -34.01 19.80
C LYS A 31 2.58 -32.95 18.68
N ARG A 32 1.81 -31.87 18.75
CA ARG A 32 1.94 -30.75 17.81
C ARG A 32 3.04 -29.82 18.28
N GLU A 33 4.18 -29.83 17.58
CA GLU A 33 5.17 -28.78 17.78
C GLU A 33 4.63 -27.45 17.22
N LYS A 34 4.57 -26.44 18.09
CA LYS A 34 4.15 -25.10 17.71
C LYS A 34 5.39 -24.25 17.44
N VAL A 35 5.45 -23.66 16.26
CA VAL A 35 6.46 -22.66 15.91
C VAL A 35 5.84 -21.28 16.09
N LYS A 36 6.51 -20.41 16.83
CA LYS A 36 6.10 -19.01 16.98
C LYS A 36 6.69 -18.19 15.83
N VAL A 37 5.82 -17.46 15.11
CA VAL A 37 6.20 -16.54 14.05
C VAL A 37 5.80 -15.14 14.48
N THR A 38 6.78 -14.29 14.75
CA THR A 38 6.54 -12.89 15.09
C THR A 38 6.32 -12.10 13.80
N ALA A 39 5.14 -11.52 13.67
CA ALA A 39 4.74 -10.73 12.51
C ALA A 39 4.88 -9.21 12.76
N LEU A 40 4.79 -8.78 14.02
CA LEU A 40 5.03 -7.40 14.46
C LEU A 40 5.86 -7.44 15.74
N SER A 41 6.84 -6.55 15.86
CA SER A 41 7.77 -6.44 16.98
C SER A 41 7.89 -4.97 17.38
N ASP A 42 7.37 -4.62 18.54
CA ASP A 42 7.48 -3.30 19.18
C ASP A 42 7.15 -2.09 18.28
N VAL A 43 6.09 -2.21 17.51
CA VAL A 43 5.65 -1.18 16.56
C VAL A 43 5.05 0.00 17.32
N SER A 44 5.58 1.21 17.08
CA SER A 44 5.10 2.45 17.69
C SER A 44 5.09 3.59 16.70
N PHE A 45 3.95 4.25 16.51
CA PHE A 45 3.82 5.49 15.71
C PHE A 45 2.49 6.18 15.96
N LYS A 46 2.39 7.44 15.50
CA LYS A 46 1.17 8.26 15.58
C LYS A 46 0.86 8.87 14.22
N VAL A 47 -0.41 8.93 13.87
CA VAL A 47 -0.91 9.51 12.63
C VAL A 47 -1.85 10.68 12.93
N LYS A 48 -1.64 11.81 12.25
CA LYS A 48 -2.51 12.99 12.34
C LYS A 48 -3.72 12.85 11.42
N GLU A 49 -4.82 13.47 11.81
CA GLU A 49 -6.06 13.51 11.03
C GLU A 49 -5.89 14.20 9.67
N GLY A 50 -6.65 13.76 8.66
CA GLY A 50 -6.73 14.37 7.34
C GLY A 50 -5.52 14.12 6.44
N LYS A 51 -4.72 13.09 6.70
CA LYS A 51 -3.51 12.73 5.95
C LYS A 51 -3.68 11.45 5.15
N ILE A 52 -2.95 11.32 4.06
CA ILE A 52 -2.77 10.05 3.35
C ILE A 52 -1.40 9.49 3.69
N ILE A 53 -1.42 8.32 4.34
CA ILE A 53 -0.23 7.64 4.86
C ILE A 53 0.02 6.37 4.05
N GLY A 54 1.23 6.24 3.51
CA GLY A 54 1.71 5.00 2.89
C GLY A 54 2.30 4.06 3.94
N LEU A 55 1.77 2.84 4.03
CA LEU A 55 2.35 1.75 4.81
C LEU A 55 3.06 0.80 3.85
N ILE A 56 4.39 0.87 3.78
CA ILE A 56 5.20 0.14 2.81
C ILE A 56 6.19 -0.81 3.48
N GLY A 57 6.76 -1.71 2.71
CA GLY A 57 7.72 -2.74 3.17
C GLY A 57 7.69 -3.96 2.25
N ALA A 58 8.68 -4.82 2.35
CA ALA A 58 8.75 -6.06 1.58
C ALA A 58 7.59 -7.02 1.90
N ASN A 59 7.41 -8.05 1.06
CA ASN A 59 6.46 -9.11 1.34
C ASN A 59 6.84 -9.81 2.66
N GLY A 60 5.84 -10.01 3.53
CA GLY A 60 6.08 -10.57 4.87
C GLY A 60 6.55 -9.56 5.92
N ALA A 61 6.76 -8.27 5.60
CA ALA A 61 7.20 -7.26 6.55
C ALA A 61 6.20 -6.94 7.68
N GLY A 62 4.95 -7.42 7.59
CA GLY A 62 3.92 -7.20 8.62
C GLY A 62 2.81 -6.22 8.24
N LYS A 63 2.84 -5.60 7.05
CA LYS A 63 1.88 -4.57 6.60
C LYS A 63 0.40 -4.98 6.80
N SER A 64 -0.02 -6.08 6.17
CA SER A 64 -1.41 -6.55 6.26
C SER A 64 -1.77 -7.03 7.68
N THR A 65 -0.79 -7.48 8.48
CA THR A 65 -1.02 -7.82 9.90
C THR A 65 -1.30 -6.57 10.70
N LEU A 66 -0.51 -5.51 10.51
CA LEU A 66 -0.69 -4.23 11.16
C LEU A 66 -2.02 -3.58 10.74
N MET A 67 -2.32 -3.58 9.44
CA MET A 67 -3.61 -3.10 8.90
C MET A 67 -4.78 -3.82 9.57
N LYS A 68 -4.76 -5.16 9.61
CA LYS A 68 -5.80 -5.98 10.25
C LYS A 68 -5.89 -5.74 11.75
N ALA A 69 -4.79 -5.39 12.42
CA ALA A 69 -4.81 -5.03 13.83
C ALA A 69 -5.47 -3.66 14.06
N MET A 70 -5.18 -2.66 13.22
CA MET A 70 -5.81 -1.32 13.28
C MET A 70 -7.32 -1.34 13.02
N VAL A 71 -7.80 -2.26 12.19
CA VAL A 71 -9.26 -2.41 11.94
C VAL A 71 -9.95 -3.39 12.89
N GLY A 72 -9.23 -3.94 13.89
CA GLY A 72 -9.81 -4.83 14.90
C GLY A 72 -10.04 -6.28 14.47
N LEU A 73 -9.49 -6.72 13.33
CA LEU A 73 -9.58 -8.10 12.85
C LEU A 73 -8.56 -9.03 13.52
N ILE A 74 -7.41 -8.50 13.94
CA ILE A 74 -6.34 -9.25 14.61
C ILE A 74 -6.00 -8.55 15.92
N LYS A 75 -6.16 -9.26 17.05
CA LYS A 75 -5.75 -8.73 18.36
C LYS A 75 -4.23 -8.80 18.49
N PRO A 76 -3.53 -7.72 18.88
CA PRO A 76 -2.11 -7.75 19.20
C PRO A 76 -1.83 -8.73 20.38
N THR A 77 -0.58 -9.21 20.45
CA THR A 77 -0.12 -10.03 21.59
C THR A 77 0.24 -9.12 22.77
N SER A 78 0.78 -7.93 22.48
CA SER A 78 1.11 -6.90 23.48
C SER A 78 1.00 -5.51 22.85
N GLY A 79 1.05 -4.47 23.67
CA GLY A 79 0.94 -3.07 23.26
C GLY A 79 -0.50 -2.59 23.10
N THR A 80 -0.64 -1.34 22.68
CA THR A 80 -1.94 -0.65 22.60
C THR A 80 -2.15 -0.06 21.22
N ILE A 81 -3.37 -0.19 20.69
CA ILE A 81 -3.82 0.47 19.45
C ILE A 81 -5.05 1.31 19.78
N LEU A 82 -4.99 2.58 19.42
CA LEU A 82 -6.14 3.47 19.41
C LEU A 82 -6.37 4.00 18.01
N VAL A 83 -7.60 3.89 17.52
CA VAL A 83 -8.04 4.40 16.23
C VAL A 83 -9.28 5.25 16.47
N ASN A 84 -9.21 6.53 16.10
CA ASN A 84 -10.22 7.53 16.43
C ASN A 84 -10.61 7.55 17.93
N GLY A 85 -9.64 7.33 18.83
CA GLY A 85 -9.81 7.24 20.27
C GLY A 85 -10.41 5.93 20.80
N PHE A 86 -10.69 4.95 19.92
CA PHE A 86 -11.24 3.64 20.30
C PHE A 86 -10.18 2.55 20.22
N ASN A 87 -10.28 1.56 21.12
CA ASN A 87 -9.57 0.30 20.92
C ASN A 87 -10.34 -0.52 19.86
N PRO A 88 -9.71 -0.87 18.72
CA PRO A 88 -10.39 -1.57 17.61
C PRO A 88 -11.00 -2.92 18.00
N HIS A 89 -10.43 -3.60 19.02
CA HIS A 89 -10.89 -4.92 19.45
C HIS A 89 -12.17 -4.91 20.26
N ASP A 90 -12.54 -3.75 20.81
CA ASP A 90 -13.80 -3.59 21.53
C ASP A 90 -15.00 -3.60 20.57
N LYS A 91 -14.78 -3.41 19.26
CA LYS A 91 -15.77 -3.44 18.18
C LYS A 91 -17.02 -2.58 18.48
N LYS A 92 -16.81 -1.43 19.12
CA LYS A 92 -17.89 -0.49 19.41
C LYS A 92 -18.52 0.02 18.11
N ASN A 93 -19.82 0.20 18.08
CA ASN A 93 -20.52 0.67 16.87
C ASN A 93 -19.98 2.01 16.35
N ASP A 94 -19.66 2.95 17.25
CA ASP A 94 -19.10 4.26 16.88
C ASP A 94 -17.72 4.11 16.22
N PHE A 95 -16.89 3.14 16.66
CA PHE A 95 -15.66 2.81 15.99
C PHE A 95 -15.92 2.25 14.61
N LEU A 96 -16.79 1.24 14.48
CA LEU A 96 -17.10 0.60 13.19
C LEU A 96 -17.69 1.59 12.18
N LYS A 97 -18.55 2.53 12.62
CA LYS A 97 -19.08 3.62 11.79
C LYS A 97 -18.02 4.68 11.44
N SER A 98 -16.91 4.75 12.16
CA SER A 98 -15.84 5.72 11.91
C SER A 98 -14.81 5.26 10.90
N ILE A 99 -14.80 3.99 10.51
CA ILE A 99 -13.81 3.41 9.61
C ILE A 99 -14.43 2.88 8.32
N GLY A 100 -13.74 3.09 7.19
CA GLY A 100 -13.97 2.38 5.93
C GLY A 100 -12.79 1.43 5.67
N VAL A 101 -13.04 0.26 5.09
CA VAL A 101 -12.00 -0.75 4.90
C VAL A 101 -12.15 -1.39 3.53
N VAL A 102 -11.06 -1.45 2.75
CA VAL A 102 -10.95 -2.27 1.54
C VAL A 102 -9.74 -3.18 1.71
N LEU A 103 -9.97 -4.51 1.74
CA LEU A 103 -8.91 -5.51 1.86
C LEU A 103 -8.72 -6.19 0.51
N GLY A 104 -7.57 -6.01 -0.11
CA GLY A 104 -7.27 -6.33 -1.50
C GLY A 104 -7.55 -7.75 -2.01
N GLN A 105 -7.77 -8.71 -1.11
CA GLN A 105 -8.08 -10.11 -1.48
C GLN A 105 -9.50 -10.56 -1.08
N LYS A 106 -10.31 -9.66 -0.51
CA LYS A 106 -11.67 -9.99 -0.06
C LYS A 106 -12.66 -9.06 -0.71
N ASN A 107 -13.49 -9.63 -1.58
CA ASN A 107 -14.60 -8.90 -2.18
C ASN A 107 -15.63 -8.55 -1.09
N GLN A 108 -16.02 -7.29 -1.02
CA GLN A 108 -17.11 -6.81 -0.17
C GLN A 108 -18.44 -6.86 -0.92
N LEU A 109 -18.37 -6.76 -2.24
CA LEU A 109 -19.53 -6.84 -3.11
C LEU A 109 -19.90 -8.32 -3.35
N TRP A 110 -21.18 -8.62 -3.30
CA TRP A 110 -21.70 -9.96 -3.57
C TRP A 110 -21.76 -10.23 -5.06
N TRP A 111 -21.18 -11.34 -5.48
CA TRP A 111 -20.93 -11.68 -6.88
C TRP A 111 -22.15 -11.67 -7.79
N ASP A 112 -23.29 -12.16 -7.28
CA ASP A 112 -24.54 -12.26 -8.03
C ASP A 112 -25.47 -11.04 -7.87
N LEU A 113 -25.16 -10.13 -6.95
CA LEU A 113 -25.91 -8.90 -6.76
C LEU A 113 -25.26 -7.74 -7.53
N SER A 114 -26.03 -6.70 -7.76
CA SER A 114 -25.52 -5.44 -8.26
C SER A 114 -24.81 -4.65 -7.13
N PRO A 115 -23.86 -3.76 -7.45
CA PRO A 115 -23.28 -2.85 -6.46
C PRO A 115 -24.35 -2.06 -5.69
N TYR A 116 -25.40 -1.61 -6.38
CA TYR A 116 -26.47 -0.85 -5.76
C TYR A 116 -27.21 -1.63 -4.67
N GLU A 117 -27.47 -2.92 -4.89
CA GLU A 117 -28.09 -3.79 -3.87
C GLU A 117 -27.18 -3.96 -2.64
N THR A 118 -25.87 -4.08 -2.85
CA THR A 118 -24.90 -4.10 -1.74
C THR A 118 -24.89 -2.74 -1.01
N PHE A 119 -24.99 -1.62 -1.73
CA PHE A 119 -25.07 -0.29 -1.11
C PHE A 119 -26.34 -0.11 -0.26
N LEU A 120 -27.47 -0.67 -0.69
CA LEU A 120 -28.70 -0.69 0.11
C LEU A 120 -28.49 -1.44 1.44
N LEU A 121 -27.78 -2.58 1.41
CA LEU A 121 -27.43 -3.29 2.64
C LEU A 121 -26.54 -2.41 3.55
N HIS A 122 -25.54 -1.70 3.00
CA HIS A 122 -24.70 -0.77 3.76
C HIS A 122 -25.52 0.40 4.32
N LYS A 123 -26.52 0.90 3.58
CA LYS A 123 -27.46 1.92 4.09
C LYS A 123 -28.10 1.49 5.40
N GLU A 124 -28.63 0.27 5.46
CA GLU A 124 -29.28 -0.28 6.66
C GLU A 124 -28.23 -0.52 7.79
N ILE A 125 -27.07 -1.11 7.46
CA ILE A 125 -26.00 -1.38 8.45
C ILE A 125 -25.49 -0.08 9.11
N TYR A 126 -25.30 0.97 8.31
CA TYR A 126 -24.77 2.26 8.80
C TYR A 126 -25.87 3.26 9.16
N GLU A 127 -27.15 2.85 9.12
CA GLU A 127 -28.32 3.65 9.49
C GLU A 127 -28.39 5.00 8.73
N LEU A 128 -28.10 4.97 7.41
CA LEU A 128 -28.15 6.17 6.57
C LEU A 128 -29.61 6.50 6.22
N SER A 129 -29.97 7.76 6.27
CA SER A 129 -31.26 8.22 5.75
C SER A 129 -31.32 8.06 4.21
N ASP A 130 -32.55 7.94 3.67
CA ASP A 130 -32.74 7.82 2.20
C ASP A 130 -32.11 8.99 1.43
N THR A 131 -32.18 10.19 2.01
CA THR A 131 -31.64 11.40 1.40
C THR A 131 -30.11 11.38 1.36
N GLU A 132 -29.45 11.01 2.47
CA GLU A 132 -27.99 10.89 2.56
C GLU A 132 -27.50 9.77 1.65
N PHE A 133 -28.14 8.62 1.69
CA PHE A 133 -27.80 7.48 0.86
C PHE A 133 -27.81 7.85 -0.62
N LYS A 134 -28.94 8.39 -1.10
CA LYS A 134 -29.06 8.78 -2.52
C LYS A 134 -28.01 9.82 -2.92
N LYS A 135 -27.85 10.87 -2.09
CA LYS A 135 -26.82 11.89 -2.33
C LYS A 135 -25.43 11.30 -2.41
N ASN A 136 -25.03 10.45 -1.46
CA ASN A 136 -23.70 9.86 -1.43
C ASN A 136 -23.48 8.90 -2.59
N VAL A 137 -24.44 8.05 -2.93
CA VAL A 137 -24.33 7.14 -4.09
C VAL A 137 -24.15 7.93 -5.38
N ASP A 138 -25.01 8.93 -5.64
CA ASP A 138 -24.96 9.73 -6.86
C ASP A 138 -23.64 10.51 -6.99
N GLU A 139 -23.17 11.13 -5.91
CA GLU A 139 -21.90 11.87 -5.86
C GLU A 139 -20.70 10.95 -6.11
N LEU A 140 -20.61 9.86 -5.35
CA LEU A 140 -19.47 8.96 -5.41
C LEU A 140 -19.40 8.19 -6.73
N ALA A 141 -20.55 7.71 -7.22
CA ALA A 141 -20.61 7.00 -8.49
C ALA A 141 -20.28 7.91 -9.69
N LYS A 142 -20.69 9.17 -9.65
CA LYS A 142 -20.32 10.16 -10.67
C LYS A 142 -18.81 10.45 -10.64
N ASN A 143 -18.24 10.67 -9.45
CA ASN A 143 -16.81 10.98 -9.29
C ASN A 143 -15.91 9.83 -9.74
N LEU A 144 -16.34 8.57 -9.57
CA LEU A 144 -15.60 7.38 -10.00
C LEU A 144 -15.99 6.89 -11.40
N GLY A 145 -17.00 7.51 -12.05
CA GLY A 145 -17.42 7.18 -13.41
C GLY A 145 -18.03 5.78 -13.52
N VAL A 146 -18.88 5.38 -12.54
CA VAL A 146 -19.51 4.04 -12.47
C VAL A 146 -21.03 4.08 -12.40
N LEU A 147 -21.64 5.24 -12.63
CA LEU A 147 -23.09 5.44 -12.46
C LEU A 147 -23.91 4.45 -13.29
N GLU A 148 -23.51 4.23 -14.56
CA GLU A 148 -24.24 3.39 -15.51
C GLU A 148 -24.21 1.88 -15.16
N ILE A 149 -23.21 1.46 -14.42
CA ILE A 149 -22.99 0.03 -14.10
C ILE A 149 -23.53 -0.38 -12.73
N LEU A 150 -24.01 0.54 -11.91
CA LEU A 150 -24.43 0.26 -10.53
C LEU A 150 -25.54 -0.81 -10.42
N LYS A 151 -26.34 -1.00 -11.48
CA LYS A 151 -27.41 -2.00 -11.53
C LYS A 151 -27.00 -3.31 -12.21
N SER A 152 -25.79 -3.40 -12.74
CA SER A 152 -25.26 -4.62 -13.35
C SER A 152 -24.73 -5.57 -12.27
N PRO A 153 -24.93 -6.90 -12.36
CA PRO A 153 -24.35 -7.84 -11.42
C PRO A 153 -22.82 -7.72 -11.35
N VAL A 154 -22.23 -7.82 -10.15
CA VAL A 154 -20.79 -7.65 -9.90
C VAL A 154 -19.94 -8.58 -10.78
N ARG A 155 -20.41 -9.80 -11.06
CA ARG A 155 -19.72 -10.75 -11.95
C ARG A 155 -19.49 -10.26 -13.38
N ASN A 156 -20.25 -9.27 -13.84
CA ASN A 156 -20.15 -8.71 -15.20
C ASN A 156 -19.22 -7.50 -15.25
N LEU A 157 -18.73 -7.02 -14.10
CA LEU A 157 -17.87 -5.85 -14.00
C LEU A 157 -16.41 -6.22 -14.24
N SER A 158 -15.69 -5.34 -14.92
CA SER A 158 -14.22 -5.39 -14.95
C SER A 158 -13.64 -5.24 -13.55
N LEU A 159 -12.38 -5.65 -13.38
CA LEU A 159 -11.68 -5.51 -12.09
C LEU A 159 -11.64 -4.05 -11.62
N GLY A 160 -11.40 -3.09 -12.53
CA GLY A 160 -11.37 -1.67 -12.22
C GLY A 160 -12.74 -1.13 -11.81
N GLU A 161 -13.81 -1.49 -12.52
CA GLU A 161 -15.18 -1.10 -12.16
C GLU A 161 -15.58 -1.68 -10.80
N ARG A 162 -15.26 -2.95 -10.55
CA ARG A 162 -15.53 -3.59 -9.28
C ARG A 162 -14.79 -2.88 -8.12
N MET A 163 -13.50 -2.59 -8.28
CA MET A 163 -12.73 -1.89 -7.26
C MET A 163 -13.29 -0.51 -6.95
N LYS A 164 -13.74 0.24 -7.97
CA LYS A 164 -14.42 1.52 -7.77
C LYS A 164 -15.71 1.38 -6.98
N CYS A 165 -16.51 0.35 -7.25
CA CYS A 165 -17.73 0.06 -6.49
C CYS A 165 -17.42 -0.40 -5.05
N GLU A 166 -16.37 -1.19 -4.83
CA GLU A 166 -15.90 -1.57 -3.49
C GLU A 166 -15.45 -0.35 -2.68
N LEU A 167 -14.76 0.58 -3.34
CA LEU A 167 -14.36 1.85 -2.71
C LEU A 167 -15.60 2.66 -2.31
N ILE A 168 -16.63 2.79 -3.19
CA ILE A 168 -17.89 3.44 -2.84
C ILE A 168 -18.53 2.78 -1.61
N ALA A 169 -18.65 1.45 -1.59
CA ALA A 169 -19.21 0.72 -0.46
C ALA A 169 -18.51 1.05 0.85
N SER A 170 -17.17 1.16 0.82
CA SER A 170 -16.35 1.43 2.01
C SER A 170 -16.46 2.86 2.54
N ILE A 171 -16.89 3.83 1.73
CA ILE A 171 -16.95 5.26 2.08
C ILE A 171 -18.38 5.83 2.08
N LEU A 172 -19.37 5.02 1.77
CA LEU A 172 -20.77 5.44 1.64
C LEU A 172 -21.31 6.13 2.92
N HIS A 173 -20.85 5.69 4.08
CA HIS A 173 -21.17 6.22 5.39
C HIS A 173 -20.27 7.36 5.87
N SER A 174 -19.44 7.91 4.98
CA SER A 174 -18.53 9.03 5.25
C SER A 174 -17.61 8.78 6.46
N PRO A 175 -16.78 7.71 6.45
CA PRO A 175 -15.89 7.39 7.56
C PRO A 175 -14.82 8.47 7.78
N LYS A 176 -14.31 8.58 9.01
CA LYS A 176 -13.17 9.45 9.34
C LYS A 176 -11.83 8.87 8.88
N ILE A 177 -11.73 7.53 8.83
CA ILE A 177 -10.51 6.83 8.45
C ILE A 177 -10.85 5.78 7.40
N LEU A 178 -10.04 5.72 6.35
CA LEU A 178 -10.14 4.72 5.29
C LEU A 178 -8.87 3.89 5.24
N PHE A 179 -9.02 2.58 5.37
CA PHE A 179 -7.95 1.60 5.27
C PHE A 179 -8.02 0.89 3.93
N LEU A 180 -6.96 0.98 3.12
CA LEU A 180 -6.88 0.44 1.77
C LEU A 180 -5.67 -0.50 1.64
N ASP A 181 -5.93 -1.80 1.53
CA ASP A 181 -4.87 -2.81 1.35
C ASP A 181 -4.75 -3.13 -0.14
N GLU A 182 -3.77 -2.54 -0.82
CA GLU A 182 -3.45 -2.70 -2.24
C GLU A 182 -4.62 -2.39 -3.21
N PRO A 183 -5.26 -1.21 -3.14
CA PRO A 183 -6.50 -0.93 -3.87
C PRO A 183 -6.34 -0.80 -5.39
N THR A 184 -5.13 -0.78 -5.92
CA THR A 184 -4.84 -0.57 -7.34
C THR A 184 -4.20 -1.79 -8.01
N ILE A 185 -3.97 -2.87 -7.25
CA ILE A 185 -3.34 -4.07 -7.77
C ILE A 185 -4.16 -4.71 -8.91
N GLY A 186 -3.47 -5.04 -10.01
CA GLY A 186 -4.10 -5.69 -11.18
C GLY A 186 -4.99 -4.77 -12.02
N LEU A 187 -5.08 -3.49 -11.71
CA LEU A 187 -5.83 -2.52 -12.50
C LEU A 187 -4.98 -1.96 -13.65
N ASP A 188 -5.67 -1.57 -14.73
CA ASP A 188 -5.03 -0.81 -15.80
C ASP A 188 -4.62 0.60 -15.34
N PHE A 189 -3.70 1.22 -16.08
CA PHE A 189 -3.15 2.55 -15.75
C PHE A 189 -4.22 3.63 -15.57
N LEU A 190 -5.27 3.62 -16.39
CA LEU A 190 -6.33 4.64 -16.33
C LEU A 190 -7.18 4.47 -15.07
N ALA A 191 -7.55 3.24 -14.74
CA ALA A 191 -8.28 2.93 -13.51
C ALA A 191 -7.47 3.30 -12.25
N GLN A 192 -6.17 2.97 -12.22
CA GLN A 192 -5.26 3.35 -11.13
C GLN A 192 -5.22 4.88 -10.96
N LYS A 193 -4.99 5.62 -12.05
CA LYS A 193 -4.95 7.08 -12.04
C LYS A 193 -6.26 7.71 -11.55
N ASN A 194 -7.39 7.16 -11.98
CA ASN A 194 -8.71 7.63 -11.55
C ASN A 194 -8.92 7.43 -10.06
N ILE A 195 -8.55 6.26 -9.51
CA ILE A 195 -8.64 5.97 -8.08
C ILE A 195 -7.72 6.90 -7.27
N ARG A 196 -6.47 7.13 -7.72
CA ARG A 196 -5.57 8.07 -7.06
C ARG A 196 -6.16 9.49 -6.99
N ASN A 197 -6.61 10.01 -8.12
CA ASN A 197 -7.22 11.34 -8.18
C ASN A 197 -8.45 11.45 -7.27
N PHE A 198 -9.29 10.44 -7.29
CA PHE A 198 -10.46 10.37 -6.43
C PHE A 198 -10.07 10.39 -4.95
N LEU A 199 -9.15 9.53 -4.50
CA LEU A 199 -8.72 9.45 -3.10
C LEU A 199 -8.11 10.78 -2.62
N LYS A 200 -7.30 11.43 -3.45
CA LYS A 200 -6.69 12.72 -3.14
C LYS A 200 -7.74 13.82 -2.90
N ASN A 201 -8.75 13.88 -3.77
CA ASN A 201 -9.83 14.85 -3.64
C ASN A 201 -10.72 14.54 -2.44
N TYR A 202 -11.13 13.28 -2.29
CA TYR A 202 -11.98 12.83 -1.19
C TYR A 202 -11.36 13.09 0.19
N CYS A 203 -10.07 12.75 0.34
CA CYS A 203 -9.33 13.03 1.58
C CYS A 203 -9.35 14.51 1.91
N LYS A 204 -9.07 15.37 0.93
CA LYS A 204 -9.03 16.83 1.11
C LYS A 204 -10.41 17.42 1.42
N GLU A 205 -11.46 17.00 0.70
CA GLU A 205 -12.81 17.55 0.82
C GLU A 205 -13.51 17.12 2.10
N ARG A 206 -13.30 15.87 2.53
CA ARG A 206 -13.96 15.27 3.69
C ARG A 206 -13.09 15.23 4.95
N ASN A 207 -11.84 15.72 4.88
CA ASN A 207 -10.84 15.62 5.95
C ASN A 207 -10.67 14.16 6.44
N THR A 208 -10.81 13.18 5.52
CA THR A 208 -10.69 11.75 5.83
C THR A 208 -9.21 11.36 5.86
N THR A 209 -8.81 10.64 6.90
CA THR A 209 -7.47 10.05 6.97
C THR A 209 -7.44 8.76 6.15
N VAL A 210 -6.42 8.56 5.34
CA VAL A 210 -6.27 7.33 4.54
C VAL A 210 -4.98 6.62 4.91
N VAL A 211 -5.08 5.33 5.20
CA VAL A 211 -3.92 4.43 5.34
C VAL A 211 -3.93 3.48 4.16
N ILE A 212 -2.93 3.57 3.30
CA ILE A 212 -2.84 2.77 2.08
C ILE A 212 -1.59 1.90 2.09
N THR A 213 -1.74 0.63 1.72
CA THR A 213 -0.61 -0.21 1.31
C THR A 213 -0.56 -0.26 -0.21
N SER A 214 0.61 -0.21 -0.79
CA SER A 214 0.80 -0.43 -2.24
C SER A 214 2.22 -0.92 -2.52
N HIS A 215 2.34 -1.80 -3.52
CA HIS A 215 3.62 -2.16 -4.14
C HIS A 215 3.90 -1.32 -5.38
N TYR A 216 2.93 -0.53 -5.83
CA TYR A 216 3.07 0.32 -7.00
C TYR A 216 3.54 1.72 -6.58
N PHE A 217 4.76 2.07 -6.99
CA PHE A 217 5.41 3.32 -6.59
C PHE A 217 4.59 4.59 -6.85
N PRO A 218 3.92 4.77 -8.01
CA PRO A 218 3.09 5.94 -8.26
C PRO A 218 1.99 6.16 -7.23
N ASP A 219 1.40 5.11 -6.65
CA ASP A 219 0.39 5.27 -5.59
C ASP A 219 0.99 5.93 -4.35
N ILE A 220 2.17 5.47 -3.95
CA ILE A 220 2.90 6.02 -2.82
C ILE A 220 3.35 7.45 -3.12
N TYR A 221 3.97 7.65 -4.30
CA TYR A 221 4.55 8.92 -4.67
C TYR A 221 3.51 10.03 -4.87
N GLU A 222 2.39 9.74 -5.54
CA GLU A 222 1.36 10.73 -5.85
C GLU A 222 0.43 11.02 -4.67
N LEU A 223 0.07 9.98 -3.87
CA LEU A 223 -0.93 10.11 -2.82
C LEU A 223 -0.35 10.47 -1.46
N CYS A 224 0.75 9.79 -1.04
CA CYS A 224 1.15 9.84 0.36
C CYS A 224 1.85 11.14 0.73
N GLU A 225 1.51 11.67 1.90
CA GLU A 225 2.19 12.78 2.55
C GLU A 225 3.19 12.30 3.60
N GLU A 226 2.89 11.18 4.23
CA GLU A 226 3.70 10.53 5.25
C GLU A 226 3.92 9.07 4.89
N LEU A 227 5.07 8.52 5.25
CA LEU A 227 5.38 7.11 5.04
C LEU A 227 5.71 6.44 6.37
N ILE A 228 5.23 5.21 6.49
CA ILE A 228 5.62 4.26 7.54
C ILE A 228 6.22 3.05 6.82
N ILE A 229 7.48 2.75 7.08
CA ILE A 229 8.17 1.61 6.47
C ILE A 229 8.35 0.52 7.51
N LEU A 230 7.85 -0.67 7.17
CA LEU A 230 8.02 -1.88 7.96
C LEU A 230 9.11 -2.78 7.37
N LYS A 231 9.98 -3.28 8.24
CA LYS A 231 10.97 -4.34 7.95
C LYS A 231 10.95 -5.37 9.06
N ASN A 232 10.73 -6.64 8.71
CA ASN A 232 10.72 -7.75 9.67
C ASN A 232 9.79 -7.53 10.88
N GLY A 233 8.67 -6.83 10.67
CA GLY A 233 7.71 -6.53 11.73
C GLY A 233 8.01 -5.28 12.56
N GLU A 234 9.06 -4.54 12.28
CA GLU A 234 9.46 -3.33 12.98
C GLU A 234 9.28 -2.09 12.10
N VAL A 235 9.00 -0.93 12.72
CA VAL A 235 8.98 0.35 12.01
C VAL A 235 10.41 0.87 11.92
N VAL A 236 10.92 0.98 10.70
CA VAL A 236 12.26 1.50 10.43
C VAL A 236 12.24 2.95 9.93
N PHE A 237 11.09 3.42 9.46
CA PHE A 237 10.90 4.80 9.04
C PHE A 237 9.47 5.25 9.33
N ASN A 238 9.31 6.47 9.86
CA ASN A 238 8.02 7.10 10.09
C ASN A 238 8.18 8.62 10.01
N ASN A 239 7.97 9.20 8.84
CA ASN A 239 8.15 10.64 8.67
C ASN A 239 7.41 11.20 7.44
N ASN A 240 7.45 12.54 7.31
CA ASN A 240 6.94 13.25 6.16
C ASN A 240 7.71 12.90 4.89
N PHE A 241 6.97 12.57 3.83
CA PHE A 241 7.52 12.10 2.57
C PHE A 241 8.02 13.24 1.65
N LYS A 242 7.74 14.49 2.00
CA LYS A 242 8.04 15.64 1.12
C LYS A 242 9.54 15.78 0.79
N LYS A 243 10.39 15.66 1.80
CA LYS A 243 11.86 15.78 1.62
C LYS A 243 12.38 14.67 0.70
N ILE A 244 11.92 13.44 0.94
CA ILE A 244 12.29 12.28 0.12
C ILE A 244 11.80 12.46 -1.31
N LYS A 245 10.59 12.98 -1.53
CA LYS A 245 10.08 13.29 -2.87
C LYS A 245 10.96 14.29 -3.63
N GLU A 246 11.48 15.30 -2.96
CA GLU A 246 12.38 16.28 -3.56
C GLU A 246 13.71 15.64 -3.98
N GLU A 247 14.23 14.74 -3.17
CA GLU A 247 15.45 14.00 -3.46
C GLU A 247 15.26 12.99 -4.59
N ILE A 248 14.17 12.22 -4.57
CA ILE A 248 13.80 11.29 -5.64
C ILE A 248 13.72 12.00 -7.00
N LYS A 249 13.10 13.18 -7.06
CA LYS A 249 12.99 13.98 -8.29
C LYS A 249 14.33 14.36 -8.89
N SER A 250 15.37 14.42 -8.08
CA SER A 250 16.70 14.80 -8.55
C SER A 250 17.42 13.68 -9.31
N TYR A 251 16.88 12.46 -9.31
CA TYR A 251 17.47 11.29 -9.98
C TYR A 251 16.51 10.66 -10.99
N LYS A 252 17.09 10.01 -12.00
CA LYS A 252 16.40 9.17 -12.99
C LYS A 252 17.08 7.81 -13.07
N TYR A 253 16.30 6.81 -13.45
CA TYR A 253 16.77 5.46 -13.68
C TYR A 253 16.83 5.23 -15.18
N ILE A 254 17.99 4.80 -15.68
CA ILE A 254 18.23 4.50 -17.09
C ILE A 254 18.43 3.00 -17.19
N TYR A 255 17.46 2.31 -17.79
CA TYR A 255 17.63 0.92 -18.22
C TYR A 255 18.38 0.92 -19.57
N LEU A 256 19.39 0.08 -19.69
CA LEU A 256 20.23 -0.08 -20.86
C LEU A 256 20.30 -1.56 -21.24
N SER A 257 20.12 -1.86 -22.53
CA SER A 257 20.29 -3.20 -23.09
C SER A 257 21.41 -3.19 -24.14
N PHE A 258 22.30 -4.16 -24.07
CA PHE A 258 23.55 -4.21 -24.88
C PHE A 258 23.56 -5.40 -25.82
N GLU A 259 24.24 -5.26 -26.97
CA GLU A 259 24.45 -6.32 -27.93
C GLU A 259 25.42 -7.40 -27.42
N ASN A 260 26.40 -6.99 -26.63
CA ASN A 260 27.42 -7.87 -26.06
C ASN A 260 27.26 -7.94 -24.52
N GLU A 261 27.88 -8.97 -23.93
CA GLU A 261 28.01 -9.05 -22.48
C GLU A 261 28.70 -7.80 -21.93
N ILE A 262 28.14 -7.26 -20.84
CA ILE A 262 28.61 -6.04 -20.20
C ILE A 262 29.03 -6.31 -18.74
N ASP A 263 30.24 -5.82 -18.39
CA ASP A 263 30.59 -5.73 -16.97
C ASP A 263 29.94 -4.47 -16.35
N SER A 264 29.11 -4.65 -15.36
CA SER A 264 28.46 -3.54 -14.65
C SER A 264 29.45 -2.54 -14.03
N GLN A 265 30.70 -2.96 -13.78
CA GLN A 265 31.77 -2.09 -13.27
C GLN A 265 32.12 -0.96 -14.26
N ASP A 266 32.02 -1.24 -15.57
CA ASP A 266 32.33 -0.26 -16.61
C ASP A 266 31.35 0.90 -16.64
N LEU A 267 30.13 0.67 -16.10
CA LEU A 267 29.06 1.68 -16.04
C LEU A 267 29.05 2.48 -14.75
N LYS A 268 29.80 2.10 -13.72
CA LYS A 268 29.87 2.84 -12.44
C LYS A 268 30.35 4.29 -12.58
N LYS A 269 31.15 4.60 -13.59
CA LYS A 269 31.59 5.97 -13.88
C LYS A 269 30.47 6.90 -14.36
N TYR A 270 29.33 6.31 -14.80
CA TYR A 270 28.16 7.04 -15.31
C TYR A 270 27.07 7.23 -14.29
N GLY A 271 27.02 6.39 -13.27
CA GLY A 271 26.01 6.45 -12.23
C GLY A 271 26.07 5.26 -11.26
N GLU A 272 25.17 5.25 -10.30
CA GLU A 272 25.02 4.14 -9.35
C GLU A 272 24.32 2.97 -10.06
N VAL A 273 25.00 1.82 -10.17
CA VAL A 273 24.40 0.59 -10.71
C VAL A 273 23.42 0.03 -9.68
N LYS A 274 22.15 -0.14 -10.08
CA LYS A 274 21.07 -0.67 -9.23
C LYS A 274 20.80 -2.14 -9.53
N GLU A 275 20.66 -2.49 -10.79
CA GLU A 275 20.44 -3.84 -11.27
C GLU A 275 21.36 -4.14 -12.42
N SER A 276 21.86 -5.36 -12.52
CA SER A 276 22.68 -5.81 -13.65
C SER A 276 22.40 -7.27 -13.96
N ASP A 277 22.31 -7.55 -15.27
CA ASP A 277 22.25 -8.86 -15.84
C ASP A 277 23.32 -8.94 -16.94
N THR A 278 23.51 -10.09 -17.59
CA THR A 278 24.57 -10.33 -18.60
C THR A 278 24.53 -9.31 -19.74
N PHE A 279 23.33 -8.90 -20.17
CA PHE A 279 23.11 -7.99 -21.30
C PHE A 279 22.35 -6.72 -20.97
N SER A 280 22.06 -6.48 -19.70
CA SER A 280 21.30 -5.28 -19.29
C SER A 280 21.76 -4.72 -17.96
N VAL A 281 21.68 -3.40 -17.84
CA VAL A 281 22.03 -2.69 -16.60
C VAL A 281 21.08 -1.53 -16.39
N THR A 282 20.63 -1.35 -15.14
CA THR A 282 19.91 -0.16 -14.69
C THR A 282 20.83 0.71 -13.86
N ILE A 283 20.99 1.97 -14.26
CA ILE A 283 21.80 2.96 -13.53
C ILE A 283 20.93 4.11 -13.01
N LYS A 284 21.22 4.56 -11.80
CA LYS A 284 20.64 5.77 -11.19
C LYS A 284 21.55 6.96 -11.46
N VAL A 285 21.01 8.00 -12.08
CA VAL A 285 21.74 9.18 -12.54
C VAL A 285 21.02 10.45 -12.11
N GLN A 286 21.74 11.53 -11.80
CA GLN A 286 21.13 12.82 -11.55
C GLN A 286 20.37 13.30 -12.78
N GLU A 287 19.13 13.80 -12.60
CA GLU A 287 18.25 14.22 -13.70
C GLU A 287 18.92 15.18 -14.68
N LYS A 288 19.70 16.13 -14.17
CA LYS A 288 20.45 17.10 -14.97
C LYS A 288 21.54 16.49 -15.85
N LEU A 289 22.04 15.31 -15.52
CA LEU A 289 23.13 14.60 -16.23
C LEU A 289 22.63 13.52 -17.19
N VAL A 290 21.33 13.23 -17.22
CA VAL A 290 20.74 12.11 -17.99
C VAL A 290 21.14 12.18 -19.47
N ASN A 291 20.98 13.32 -20.14
CA ASN A 291 21.27 13.46 -21.57
C ASN A 291 22.77 13.28 -21.88
N GLU A 292 23.63 13.83 -21.03
CA GLU A 292 25.09 13.70 -21.16
C GLU A 292 25.52 12.26 -20.93
N THR A 293 24.97 11.61 -19.90
CA THR A 293 25.23 10.22 -19.56
C THR A 293 24.82 9.29 -20.71
N ILE A 294 23.59 9.41 -21.20
CA ILE A 294 23.11 8.59 -22.33
C ILE A 294 24.02 8.81 -23.56
N SER A 295 24.32 10.05 -23.91
CA SER A 295 25.16 10.37 -25.06
C SER A 295 26.57 9.78 -24.94
N SER A 296 27.13 9.73 -23.74
CA SER A 296 28.45 9.15 -23.47
C SER A 296 28.43 7.63 -23.57
N ILE A 297 27.41 7.00 -23.01
CA ILE A 297 27.25 5.52 -23.06
C ILE A 297 27.04 5.05 -24.49
N LEU A 298 26.20 5.72 -25.28
CA LEU A 298 25.94 5.37 -26.69
C LEU A 298 27.20 5.51 -27.60
N LYS A 299 28.18 6.31 -27.20
CA LYS A 299 29.46 6.44 -27.93
C LYS A 299 30.45 5.32 -27.59
N GLU A 300 30.40 4.80 -26.37
CA GLU A 300 31.38 3.85 -25.84
C GLU A 300 30.93 2.40 -25.96
N PHE A 301 29.61 2.17 -25.91
CA PHE A 301 29.05 0.80 -25.90
C PHE A 301 28.01 0.60 -27.00
N ASN A 302 27.89 -0.64 -27.47
CA ASN A 302 26.87 -1.05 -28.45
C ASN A 302 25.53 -1.29 -27.72
N VAL A 303 24.78 -0.18 -27.49
CA VAL A 303 23.48 -0.23 -26.88
C VAL A 303 22.42 -0.57 -27.92
N ILE A 304 21.61 -1.61 -27.68
CA ILE A 304 20.45 -1.98 -28.51
C ILE A 304 19.25 -1.11 -28.20
N ASP A 305 18.99 -0.91 -26.90
CA ASP A 305 17.84 -0.17 -26.44
C ASP A 305 18.14 0.52 -25.11
N TYR A 306 17.48 1.65 -24.86
CA TYR A 306 17.50 2.30 -23.57
C TYR A 306 16.14 2.89 -23.23
N ASN A 307 15.81 2.91 -21.94
CA ASN A 307 14.56 3.49 -21.47
C ASN A 307 14.79 4.22 -20.14
N LEU A 308 14.05 5.31 -19.95
CA LEU A 308 13.94 5.96 -18.65
C LEU A 308 12.89 5.24 -17.84
N THR A 309 13.32 4.58 -16.78
CA THR A 309 12.42 3.87 -15.87
C THR A 309 12.09 4.72 -14.66
N GLU A 310 10.89 4.50 -14.13
CA GLU A 310 10.49 5.07 -12.84
C GLU A 310 11.10 4.26 -11.71
N MET A 311 11.32 4.92 -10.56
CA MET A 311 11.70 4.26 -9.32
C MET A 311 10.65 3.22 -8.91
N SER A 312 11.06 2.04 -8.51
CA SER A 312 10.16 1.06 -7.91
C SER A 312 9.93 1.36 -6.41
N SER A 313 8.87 0.79 -5.83
CA SER A 313 8.69 0.87 -4.37
C SER A 313 9.82 0.20 -3.61
N GLN A 314 10.48 -0.77 -4.22
CA GLN A 314 11.63 -1.48 -3.64
C GLN A 314 12.88 -0.60 -3.63
N ASP A 315 13.16 0.10 -4.75
CA ASP A 315 14.26 1.07 -4.83
C ASP A 315 14.09 2.20 -3.80
N LEU A 316 12.84 2.68 -3.62
CA LEU A 316 12.53 3.67 -2.60
C LEU A 316 12.91 3.17 -1.20
N ILE A 317 12.52 1.94 -0.88
CA ILE A 317 12.83 1.33 0.42
C ILE A 317 14.33 1.20 0.61
N GLU A 318 15.07 0.75 -0.41
CA GLU A 318 16.52 0.60 -0.38
C GLU A 318 17.23 1.95 -0.23
N ASP A 319 16.79 2.96 -0.98
CA ASP A 319 17.33 4.32 -0.87
C ASP A 319 17.11 4.90 0.54
N ILE A 320 15.93 4.75 1.12
CA ILE A 320 15.65 5.21 2.49
C ILE A 320 16.55 4.48 3.50
N TYR A 321 16.75 3.17 3.34
CA TYR A 321 17.68 2.43 4.22
C TYR A 321 19.15 2.87 4.07
N SER A 322 19.58 3.20 2.86
CA SER A 322 20.94 3.69 2.62
C SER A 322 21.17 5.06 3.24
N MET A 323 20.16 5.94 3.19
CA MET A 323 20.21 7.26 3.85
C MET A 323 20.32 7.17 5.36
N GLU A 324 19.61 6.25 6.01
CA GLU A 324 19.73 6.01 7.45
C GLU A 324 21.11 5.48 7.83
N SER A 325 21.70 4.59 7.01
CA SER A 325 23.03 4.01 7.28
C SER A 325 24.17 5.01 7.13
N THR A 326 24.00 6.09 6.35
CA THR A 326 25.00 7.16 6.14
C THR A 326 24.95 8.27 7.19
N GLY A 327 24.17 8.10 8.27
CA GLY A 327 24.15 9.04 9.41
C GLY A 327 23.36 10.33 9.14
N VAL A 328 22.68 10.45 8.03
CA VAL A 328 21.61 11.44 7.85
C VAL A 328 20.46 10.99 8.74
N LYS A 329 20.54 11.36 10.04
CA LYS A 329 19.39 11.23 10.95
C LYS A 329 18.25 12.03 10.31
N ILE A 330 17.37 11.30 9.62
CA ILE A 330 16.04 11.80 9.28
C ILE A 330 15.35 11.83 10.65
N THR A 331 15.51 12.94 11.35
CA THR A 331 15.09 13.14 12.75
C THR A 331 13.61 12.80 12.85
N VAL A 332 13.30 11.86 13.74
CA VAL A 332 11.97 11.39 14.16
C VAL A 332 11.10 12.57 14.63
#